data_0a4b5de2ce7e3603807cdbb5613326b0
#
_entry.id   0a4b5de2ce7e3603807cdbb5613326b0
#
_cell.length_a   1.000
_cell.length_b   1.000
_cell.length_c   1.000
_cell.angle_alpha   90.00
_cell.angle_beta   90.00
_cell.angle_gamma   90.00
#
_symmetry.space_group_name_H-M   'P 1'
#
loop_
_entity.id
_entity.type
_entity.pdbx_description
1 polymer ?
#
loop_
_entity_poly.entity_id
_entity_poly.type
_entity_poly.pdbx_seq_one_letter_code
_entity_poly.pdbx_strand_id
1 'polypeptide(L)'
;MKTSDFYFDLPQELIAQDPLEDRSSSRLLVLDRESGKTQHRVFRDIIEYLNPGDCLVVNNTKVIPARLYGSKIGTDAKIEVLLLKRRENNVWETLVKPGKKCRVGARISFGEGLLIGEVIDVVDEGNRLIRFEYEGIFEEILDKLGQMPLPPYIHHQLKDKNRYQTVYAKHDGSAAAPTAGLHFTPELLEEIKKKGVHIAHVTLHVGLGTFRPVKVEDVTDHHMHSEFYIVEPEQAELINRVKKEGGKIVAVGTTSCRTLESATDENGILKAGSGWTDIFIYPGYPFKMIDRLITNFHLPESTLMMLVSALAGKDKIMAAYEEAVKERYRFFSFGDAMCIM
;
A
#
# COMPACT_ATOMS: atom_id res chain seq x y z
N MET A 1 -17.65 17.91 4.74
CA MET A 1 -16.17 17.96 4.91
C MET A 1 -15.57 18.00 3.52
N LYS A 2 -14.74 18.98 3.26
CA LYS A 2 -14.14 19.17 1.93
C LYS A 2 -12.79 18.48 1.82
N THR A 3 -12.45 18.03 0.62
CA THR A 3 -11.12 17.48 0.32
C THR A 3 -10.02 18.49 0.65
N SER A 4 -10.26 19.78 0.35
CA SER A 4 -9.35 20.89 0.68
C SER A 4 -9.08 21.10 2.18
N ASP A 5 -9.92 20.54 3.07
CA ASP A 5 -9.67 20.59 4.52
C ASP A 5 -8.43 19.78 4.95
N PHE A 6 -7.91 18.95 4.05
CA PHE A 6 -6.72 18.10 4.24
C PHE A 6 -5.51 18.59 3.44
N TYR A 7 -5.56 19.84 2.99
CA TYR A 7 -4.44 20.46 2.30
C TYR A 7 -3.37 20.93 3.29
N PHE A 8 -2.12 20.70 2.95
CA PHE A 8 -0.94 21.33 3.55
C PHE A 8 0.09 21.59 2.45
N ASP A 9 0.94 22.59 2.65
CA ASP A 9 2.01 22.89 1.70
C ASP A 9 3.13 21.86 1.84
N LEU A 10 3.38 21.08 0.78
CA LEU A 10 4.43 20.08 0.74
C LEU A 10 5.48 20.45 -0.31
N PRO A 11 6.67 20.90 0.09
CA PRO A 11 7.79 21.12 -0.81
C PRO A 11 8.15 19.84 -1.58
N GLN A 12 8.28 19.93 -2.89
CA GLN A 12 8.51 18.79 -3.76
C GLN A 12 9.83 18.06 -3.44
N GLU A 13 10.85 18.79 -2.98
CA GLU A 13 12.12 18.20 -2.57
C GLU A 13 12.04 17.29 -1.34
N LEU A 14 10.95 17.32 -0.58
CA LEU A 14 10.72 16.39 0.55
C LEU A 14 10.14 15.04 0.09
N ILE A 15 9.70 14.92 -1.15
CA ILE A 15 9.22 13.65 -1.70
C ILE A 15 10.42 12.75 -1.98
N ALA A 16 10.56 11.67 -1.20
CA ALA A 16 11.69 10.76 -1.31
C ALA A 16 11.69 10.00 -2.64
N GLN A 17 12.80 10.08 -3.37
CA GLN A 17 12.97 9.38 -4.65
C GLN A 17 13.67 8.03 -4.49
N ASP A 18 14.51 7.89 -3.47
CA ASP A 18 15.33 6.71 -3.22
C ASP A 18 15.13 6.19 -1.80
N PRO A 19 15.14 4.85 -1.60
CA PRO A 19 15.14 4.28 -0.26
C PRO A 19 16.49 4.52 0.42
N LEU A 20 16.46 4.66 1.75
CA LEU A 20 17.68 4.66 2.56
C LEU A 20 18.38 3.31 2.47
N GLU A 21 19.71 3.29 2.58
CA GLU A 21 20.49 2.05 2.54
C GLU A 21 20.08 1.11 3.69
N ASP A 22 20.06 1.61 4.93
CA ASP A 22 19.47 0.92 6.07
C ASP A 22 18.00 1.31 6.23
N ARG A 23 17.09 0.33 6.06
CA ARG A 23 15.64 0.52 6.14
C ARG A 23 15.19 1.11 7.48
N SER A 24 15.78 0.64 8.58
CA SER A 24 15.40 1.02 9.93
C SER A 24 16.02 2.34 10.42
N SER A 25 16.85 2.97 9.60
CA SER A 25 17.48 4.27 9.90
C SER A 25 16.63 5.49 9.49
N SER A 26 15.45 5.28 8.89
CA SER A 26 14.50 6.37 8.62
C SER A 26 14.08 7.05 9.91
N ARG A 27 13.66 8.32 9.81
CA ARG A 27 13.12 9.04 10.96
C ARG A 27 11.72 8.52 11.30
N LEU A 28 11.36 8.65 12.57
CA LEU A 28 10.06 8.30 13.11
C LEU A 28 9.49 9.48 13.90
N LEU A 29 8.34 9.98 13.48
CA LEU A 29 7.56 10.93 14.27
C LEU A 29 6.50 10.17 15.03
N VAL A 30 6.60 10.17 16.36
CA VAL A 30 5.60 9.54 17.24
C VAL A 30 4.58 10.60 17.65
N LEU A 31 3.31 10.36 17.35
CA LEU A 31 2.20 11.23 17.72
C LEU A 31 1.34 10.55 18.77
N ASP A 32 1.26 11.16 19.94
CA ASP A 32 0.26 10.83 20.96
C ASP A 32 -1.09 11.45 20.57
N ARG A 33 -2.04 10.61 20.18
CA ARG A 33 -3.35 11.08 19.69
C ARG A 33 -4.25 11.69 20.76
N GLU A 34 -3.98 11.44 22.03
CA GLU A 34 -4.75 12.06 23.11
C GLU A 34 -4.27 13.49 23.35
N SER A 35 -2.99 13.67 23.58
CA SER A 35 -2.40 14.98 23.88
C SER A 35 -2.03 15.81 22.65
N GLY A 36 -1.85 15.19 21.47
CA GLY A 36 -1.32 15.83 20.28
C GLY A 36 0.19 16.08 20.32
N LYS A 37 0.89 15.62 21.35
CA LYS A 37 2.34 15.77 21.48
C LYS A 37 3.08 14.87 20.52
N THR A 38 4.17 15.39 19.98
CA THR A 38 5.06 14.70 19.06
C THR A 38 6.43 14.39 19.68
N GLN A 39 7.06 13.33 19.23
CA GLN A 39 8.44 12.98 19.55
C GLN A 39 9.17 12.58 18.26
N HIS A 40 10.41 13.05 18.12
CA HIS A 40 11.28 12.70 16.99
C HIS A 40 12.20 11.56 17.38
N ARG A 41 12.19 10.48 16.59
CA ARG A 41 12.92 9.25 16.82
C ARG A 41 13.54 8.74 15.51
N VAL A 42 14.24 7.63 15.59
CA VAL A 42 14.65 6.80 14.45
C VAL A 42 13.75 5.56 14.42
N PHE A 43 13.45 5.03 13.24
CA PHE A 43 12.46 3.95 13.12
C PHE A 43 12.78 2.72 13.97
N ARG A 44 14.05 2.37 14.12
CA ARG A 44 14.45 1.24 14.98
C ARG A 44 13.99 1.39 16.44
N ASP A 45 13.74 2.61 16.90
CA ASP A 45 13.24 2.89 18.25
C ASP A 45 11.75 2.52 18.41
N ILE A 46 11.08 2.09 17.34
CA ILE A 46 9.67 1.66 17.40
C ILE A 46 9.43 0.56 18.45
N ILE A 47 10.46 -0.25 18.71
CA ILE A 47 10.41 -1.30 19.74
C ILE A 47 10.13 -0.74 21.14
N GLU A 48 10.49 0.49 21.44
CA GLU A 48 10.22 1.15 22.73
C GLU A 48 8.73 1.43 22.92
N TYR A 49 7.97 1.53 21.83
CA TYR A 49 6.54 1.84 21.81
C TYR A 49 5.64 0.61 21.70
N LEU A 50 6.22 -0.58 21.66
CA LEU A 50 5.53 -1.87 21.65
C LEU A 50 5.73 -2.57 22.98
N ASN A 51 4.66 -3.11 23.57
CA ASN A 51 4.71 -3.79 24.86
C ASN A 51 4.55 -5.32 24.67
N PRO A 52 5.12 -6.13 25.56
CA PRO A 52 4.83 -7.56 25.60
C PRO A 52 3.31 -7.81 25.62
N GLY A 53 2.86 -8.71 24.77
CA GLY A 53 1.43 -9.01 24.61
C GLY A 53 0.71 -8.18 23.55
N ASP A 54 1.32 -7.12 22.99
CA ASP A 54 0.79 -6.41 21.82
C ASP A 54 0.90 -7.27 20.56
N CYS A 55 0.15 -6.94 19.52
CA CYS A 55 0.22 -7.57 18.21
C CYS A 55 0.53 -6.53 17.12
N LEU A 56 1.66 -6.72 16.44
CA LEU A 56 2.03 -5.99 15.24
C LEU A 56 1.43 -6.70 14.02
N VAL A 57 0.54 -6.04 13.29
CA VAL A 57 -0.12 -6.63 12.11
C VAL A 57 0.46 -6.05 10.83
N VAL A 58 1.03 -6.92 10.01
CA VAL A 58 1.72 -6.55 8.77
C VAL A 58 1.01 -7.12 7.54
N ASN A 59 1.08 -6.42 6.42
CA ASN A 59 0.57 -6.88 5.14
C ASN A 59 1.67 -7.61 4.37
N ASN A 60 1.52 -8.92 4.18
CA ASN A 60 2.50 -9.80 3.53
C ASN A 60 2.30 -9.95 2.02
N THR A 61 1.55 -9.03 1.41
CA THR A 61 1.44 -9.02 -0.06
C THR A 61 2.80 -8.79 -0.71
N LYS A 62 2.98 -9.38 -1.89
CA LYS A 62 4.19 -9.24 -2.70
C LYS A 62 3.87 -8.54 -4.00
N VAL A 63 4.69 -7.53 -4.34
CA VAL A 63 4.56 -6.79 -5.59
C VAL A 63 5.06 -7.67 -6.73
N ILE A 64 4.25 -7.79 -7.77
CA ILE A 64 4.65 -8.43 -9.02
C ILE A 64 5.28 -7.40 -9.97
N PRO A 65 6.22 -7.79 -10.85
CA PRO A 65 6.79 -6.90 -11.85
C PRO A 65 5.77 -6.62 -12.96
N ALA A 66 4.72 -5.90 -12.60
CA ALA A 66 3.48 -5.75 -13.37
C ALA A 66 3.58 -4.78 -14.54
N ARG A 67 4.68 -4.04 -14.70
CA ARG A 67 4.88 -3.09 -15.80
C ARG A 67 5.63 -3.73 -16.94
N LEU A 68 4.98 -3.86 -18.08
CA LEU A 68 5.50 -4.50 -19.29
C LEU A 68 5.69 -3.46 -20.40
N TYR A 69 6.79 -3.55 -21.12
CA TYR A 69 7.05 -2.77 -22.34
C TYR A 69 7.10 -3.68 -23.53
N GLY A 70 6.28 -3.39 -24.53
CA GLY A 70 6.19 -4.17 -25.76
C GLY A 70 6.04 -3.28 -26.99
N SER A 71 5.85 -3.93 -28.12
CA SER A 71 5.58 -3.27 -29.41
C SER A 71 4.29 -3.83 -29.99
N LYS A 72 3.45 -2.95 -30.53
CA LYS A 72 2.24 -3.36 -31.23
C LYS A 72 2.61 -4.09 -32.50
N ILE A 73 2.13 -5.31 -32.67
CA ILE A 73 2.37 -6.13 -33.85
C ILE A 73 1.82 -5.43 -35.09
N GLY A 74 2.65 -5.33 -36.12
CA GLY A 74 2.31 -4.70 -37.41
C GLY A 74 2.58 -3.19 -37.50
N THR A 75 3.01 -2.51 -36.40
CA THR A 75 3.25 -1.06 -36.43
C THR A 75 4.49 -0.59 -35.65
N ASP A 76 5.21 -1.46 -34.99
CA ASP A 76 6.38 -1.17 -34.10
C ASP A 76 6.12 -0.08 -33.04
N ALA A 77 4.87 0.30 -32.81
CA ALA A 77 4.51 1.30 -31.81
C ALA A 77 4.81 0.78 -30.41
N LYS A 78 5.60 1.52 -29.66
CA LYS A 78 5.92 1.21 -28.26
C LYS A 78 4.66 1.32 -27.40
N ILE A 79 4.41 0.28 -26.62
CA ILE A 79 3.25 0.18 -25.72
C ILE A 79 3.75 -0.19 -24.32
N GLU A 80 3.31 0.59 -23.34
CA GLU A 80 3.42 0.23 -21.93
C GLU A 80 2.11 -0.42 -21.49
N VAL A 81 2.21 -1.57 -20.84
CA VAL A 81 1.08 -2.29 -20.24
C VAL A 81 1.37 -2.47 -18.77
N LEU A 82 0.43 -2.06 -17.93
CA LEU A 82 0.51 -2.23 -16.50
C LEU A 82 -0.61 -3.15 -16.03
N LEU A 83 -0.26 -4.30 -15.51
CA LEU A 83 -1.19 -5.29 -14.97
C LEU A 83 -1.83 -4.76 -13.70
N LEU A 84 -3.16 -4.77 -13.62
CA LEU A 84 -3.92 -4.29 -12.46
C LEU A 84 -4.53 -5.44 -11.68
N LYS A 85 -5.30 -6.29 -12.38
CA LYS A 85 -6.09 -7.34 -11.76
C LYS A 85 -6.23 -8.53 -12.70
N ARG A 86 -5.92 -9.71 -12.21
CA ARG A 86 -6.23 -10.96 -12.92
C ARG A 86 -7.74 -11.23 -12.83
N ARG A 87 -8.38 -11.43 -13.97
CA ARG A 87 -9.81 -11.71 -14.08
C ARG A 87 -10.07 -13.21 -14.16
N GLU A 88 -9.47 -13.82 -15.16
CA GLU A 88 -9.54 -15.26 -15.39
C GLU A 88 -8.17 -15.72 -15.86
N ASN A 89 -7.79 -16.95 -15.63
CA ASN A 89 -6.56 -17.61 -16.09
C ASN A 89 -5.48 -16.67 -16.65
N ASN A 90 -5.54 -16.40 -17.96
CA ASN A 90 -4.61 -15.56 -18.71
C ASN A 90 -5.19 -14.21 -19.14
N VAL A 91 -6.33 -13.78 -18.58
CA VAL A 91 -6.96 -12.48 -18.85
C VAL A 91 -6.70 -11.52 -17.68
N TRP A 92 -6.15 -10.37 -18.01
CA TRP A 92 -5.86 -9.30 -17.04
C TRP A 92 -6.54 -8.00 -17.42
N GLU A 93 -7.04 -7.32 -16.41
CA GLU A 93 -7.36 -5.89 -16.53
C GLU A 93 -6.07 -5.10 -16.43
N THR A 94 -5.90 -4.13 -17.33
CA THR A 94 -4.62 -3.43 -17.51
C THR A 94 -4.83 -1.95 -17.80
N LEU A 95 -3.86 -1.13 -17.41
CA LEU A 95 -3.66 0.19 -17.98
C LEU A 95 -2.70 0.08 -19.16
N VAL A 96 -3.00 0.78 -20.26
CA VAL A 96 -2.14 0.81 -21.44
C VAL A 96 -1.80 2.25 -21.85
N LYS A 97 -0.57 2.44 -22.29
CA LYS A 97 -0.10 3.74 -22.78
C LYS A 97 0.73 3.57 -24.06
N PRO A 98 0.38 4.26 -25.16
CA PRO A 98 -0.80 5.12 -25.36
C PRO A 98 -2.08 4.33 -25.65
N GLY A 99 -3.18 4.64 -24.94
CA GLY A 99 -4.46 3.91 -25.06
C GLY A 99 -5.08 3.95 -26.46
N LYS A 100 -4.88 5.05 -27.20
CA LYS A 100 -5.40 5.21 -28.58
C LYS A 100 -4.89 4.15 -29.56
N LYS A 101 -3.70 3.57 -29.30
CA LYS A 101 -3.10 2.53 -30.14
C LYS A 101 -3.54 1.11 -29.76
N CYS A 102 -4.18 0.95 -28.60
CA CYS A 102 -4.60 -0.33 -28.04
C CYS A 102 -6.14 -0.45 -28.06
N ARG A 103 -6.71 -0.55 -29.24
CA ARG A 103 -8.14 -0.86 -29.46
C ARG A 103 -8.36 -2.36 -29.38
N VAL A 104 -9.61 -2.80 -29.22
CA VAL A 104 -9.99 -4.21 -29.26
C VAL A 104 -9.42 -4.86 -30.54
N GLY A 105 -8.83 -6.05 -30.41
CA GLY A 105 -8.12 -6.76 -31.47
C GLY A 105 -6.65 -6.37 -31.65
N ALA A 106 -6.16 -5.32 -30.95
CA ALA A 106 -4.73 -4.99 -31.00
C ALA A 106 -3.89 -6.08 -30.31
N ARG A 107 -2.83 -6.52 -30.98
CA ARG A 107 -1.87 -7.49 -30.46
C ARG A 107 -0.54 -6.80 -30.14
N ILE A 108 0.04 -7.13 -29.00
CA ILE A 108 1.25 -6.53 -28.45
C ILE A 108 2.24 -7.66 -28.17
N SER A 109 3.47 -7.53 -28.64
CA SER A 109 4.54 -8.47 -28.41
C SER A 109 5.49 -7.91 -27.33
N PHE A 110 5.83 -8.75 -26.37
CA PHE A 110 6.79 -8.47 -25.30
C PHE A 110 7.93 -9.49 -25.36
N GLY A 111 9.17 -9.03 -25.17
CA GLY A 111 10.35 -9.90 -25.14
C GLY A 111 10.50 -10.75 -26.40
N GLU A 112 10.41 -10.11 -27.57
CA GLU A 112 10.58 -10.78 -28.86
C GLU A 112 9.61 -11.97 -29.08
N GLY A 113 8.40 -11.86 -28.53
CA GLY A 113 7.35 -12.87 -28.68
C GLY A 113 7.25 -13.87 -27.54
N LEU A 114 8.06 -13.72 -26.49
CA LEU A 114 7.97 -14.56 -25.28
C LEU A 114 6.59 -14.45 -24.60
N LEU A 115 5.95 -13.28 -24.72
CA LEU A 115 4.60 -13.00 -24.24
C LEU A 115 3.87 -12.16 -25.29
N ILE A 116 2.66 -12.59 -25.65
CA ILE A 116 1.81 -11.84 -26.57
C ILE A 116 0.52 -11.49 -25.85
N GLY A 117 0.10 -10.23 -25.89
CA GLY A 117 -1.16 -9.76 -25.34
C GLY A 117 -2.13 -9.34 -26.44
N GLU A 118 -3.36 -9.81 -26.40
CA GLU A 118 -4.46 -9.36 -27.24
C GLU A 118 -5.46 -8.54 -26.43
N VAL A 119 -5.77 -7.33 -26.88
CA VAL A 119 -6.81 -6.50 -26.27
C VAL A 119 -8.17 -7.08 -26.69
N ILE A 120 -8.89 -7.63 -25.71
CA ILE A 120 -10.20 -8.28 -25.96
C ILE A 120 -11.39 -7.37 -25.62
N ASP A 121 -11.19 -6.37 -24.73
CA ASP A 121 -12.25 -5.43 -24.36
C ASP A 121 -11.67 -4.13 -23.78
N VAL A 122 -12.53 -3.11 -23.67
CA VAL A 122 -12.30 -1.84 -23.00
C VAL A 122 -13.33 -1.70 -21.89
N VAL A 123 -12.88 -1.66 -20.65
CA VAL A 123 -13.73 -1.59 -19.47
C VAL A 123 -13.66 -0.21 -18.81
N ASP A 124 -14.30 -0.07 -17.66
CA ASP A 124 -14.40 1.18 -16.91
C ASP A 124 -13.06 1.92 -16.80
N GLU A 125 -13.14 3.25 -16.73
CA GLU A 125 -12.00 4.16 -16.67
C GLU A 125 -11.02 4.05 -17.87
N GLY A 126 -11.41 3.37 -18.93
CA GLY A 126 -10.58 3.18 -20.11
C GLY A 126 -9.51 2.09 -19.95
N ASN A 127 -9.62 1.25 -18.94
CA ASN A 127 -8.78 0.06 -18.78
C ASN A 127 -9.02 -0.94 -19.91
N ARG A 128 -8.04 -1.79 -20.18
CA ARG A 128 -8.12 -2.84 -21.21
C ARG A 128 -8.17 -4.21 -20.55
N LEU A 129 -9.02 -5.08 -21.06
CA LEU A 129 -8.88 -6.51 -20.81
C LEU A 129 -7.90 -7.05 -21.86
N ILE A 130 -6.81 -7.64 -21.41
CA ILE A 130 -5.81 -8.26 -22.26
C ILE A 130 -5.75 -9.75 -21.94
N ARG A 131 -5.92 -10.57 -22.99
CA ARG A 131 -5.64 -12.00 -22.95
C ARG A 131 -4.19 -12.21 -23.33
N PHE A 132 -3.44 -12.91 -22.46
CA PHE A 132 -2.05 -13.24 -22.71
C PHE A 132 -1.87 -14.66 -23.25
N GLU A 133 -1.03 -14.80 -24.27
CA GLU A 133 -0.59 -16.05 -24.87
C GLU A 133 0.90 -16.21 -24.54
N TYR A 134 1.26 -17.36 -23.97
CA TYR A 134 2.63 -17.67 -23.55
C TYR A 134 2.82 -19.18 -23.37
N GLU A 135 4.06 -19.63 -23.32
CA GLU A 135 4.44 -21.00 -22.95
C GLU A 135 5.14 -20.99 -21.58
N GLY A 136 4.81 -21.95 -20.73
CA GLY A 136 5.38 -22.09 -19.38
C GLY A 136 4.62 -21.37 -18.29
N ILE A 137 5.34 -20.83 -17.31
CA ILE A 137 4.78 -20.20 -16.11
C ILE A 137 4.76 -18.66 -16.30
N PHE A 138 3.58 -18.07 -16.17
CA PHE A 138 3.39 -16.63 -16.40
C PHE A 138 4.25 -15.76 -15.47
N GLU A 139 4.33 -16.14 -14.21
CA GLU A 139 5.10 -15.44 -13.18
C GLU A 139 6.60 -15.42 -13.50
N GLU A 140 7.16 -16.50 -14.06
CA GLU A 140 8.55 -16.54 -14.52
C GLU A 140 8.81 -15.63 -15.73
N ILE A 141 7.82 -15.52 -16.60
CA ILE A 141 7.87 -14.61 -17.75
C ILE A 141 7.83 -13.16 -17.27
N LEU A 142 6.94 -12.85 -16.30
CA LEU A 142 6.90 -11.53 -15.67
C LEU A 142 8.22 -11.16 -15.01
N ASP A 143 8.87 -12.09 -14.32
CA ASP A 143 10.17 -11.85 -13.68
C ASP A 143 11.27 -11.49 -14.69
N LYS A 144 11.18 -12.03 -15.92
CA LYS A 144 12.12 -11.73 -17.01
C LYS A 144 11.82 -10.41 -17.71
N LEU A 145 10.55 -10.12 -18.00
CA LEU A 145 10.12 -9.02 -18.85
C LEU A 145 9.62 -7.80 -18.08
N GLY A 146 9.07 -8.01 -16.89
CA GLY A 146 8.39 -7.00 -16.13
C GLY A 146 9.32 -6.11 -15.31
N GLN A 147 8.86 -4.90 -15.08
CA GLN A 147 9.50 -3.96 -14.17
C GLN A 147 8.59 -3.71 -12.96
N MET A 148 9.21 -3.39 -11.81
CA MET A 148 8.47 -3.02 -10.61
C MET A 148 7.66 -1.76 -10.88
N PRO A 149 6.36 -1.77 -10.60
CA PRO A 149 5.46 -0.66 -10.85
C PRO A 149 5.59 0.40 -9.75
N LEU A 150 6.67 1.18 -9.80
CA LEU A 150 6.85 2.28 -8.85
C LEU A 150 5.73 3.31 -8.96
N PRO A 151 5.35 3.96 -7.84
CA PRO A 151 4.40 5.06 -7.85
C PRO A 151 4.81 6.18 -8.81
N PRO A 152 3.84 6.93 -9.37
CA PRO A 152 4.12 7.92 -10.42
C PRO A 152 4.99 9.12 -9.96
N TYR A 153 5.09 9.36 -8.67
CA TYR A 153 5.94 10.42 -8.10
C TYR A 153 7.41 9.99 -7.88
N ILE A 154 7.74 8.71 -8.09
CA ILE A 154 9.12 8.21 -8.09
C ILE A 154 9.61 8.18 -9.52
N HIS A 155 10.59 9.00 -9.83
CA HIS A 155 11.16 9.15 -11.17
C HIS A 155 12.50 8.43 -11.31
N HIS A 156 13.15 8.09 -10.20
CA HIS A 156 14.40 7.35 -10.19
C HIS A 156 14.18 5.86 -10.38
N GLN A 157 15.03 5.23 -11.17
CA GLN A 157 15.04 3.77 -11.28
C GLN A 157 15.72 3.15 -10.08
N LEU A 158 15.10 2.12 -9.51
CA LEU A 158 15.72 1.38 -8.41
C LEU A 158 16.91 0.57 -8.92
N LYS A 159 18.03 0.69 -8.23
CA LYS A 159 19.22 -0.15 -8.46
C LYS A 159 18.95 -1.62 -8.10
N ASP A 160 18.16 -1.83 -7.05
CA ASP A 160 17.71 -3.15 -6.59
C ASP A 160 16.17 -3.15 -6.47
N LYS A 161 15.53 -3.96 -7.30
CA LYS A 161 14.06 -4.12 -7.30
C LYS A 161 13.49 -4.60 -5.96
N ASN A 162 14.28 -5.35 -5.17
CA ASN A 162 13.87 -5.85 -3.87
C ASN A 162 13.72 -4.74 -2.82
N ARG A 163 14.21 -3.53 -3.09
CA ARG A 163 14.01 -2.38 -2.21
C ARG A 163 12.55 -1.91 -2.18
N TYR A 164 11.74 -2.27 -3.18
CA TYR A 164 10.29 -2.03 -3.20
C TYR A 164 9.50 -3.29 -2.83
N GLN A 165 10.05 -4.08 -1.90
CA GLN A 165 9.41 -5.23 -1.24
C GLN A 165 9.66 -5.19 0.25
N THR A 166 8.66 -5.61 1.04
CA THR A 166 8.85 -5.84 2.47
C THR A 166 9.66 -7.13 2.67
N VAL A 167 10.36 -7.22 3.80
CA VAL A 167 11.16 -8.42 4.14
C VAL A 167 10.30 -9.65 4.45
N TYR A 168 9.00 -9.47 4.61
CA TYR A 168 8.01 -10.52 4.85
C TYR A 168 7.01 -10.71 3.69
N ALA A 169 7.29 -10.15 2.52
CA ALA A 169 6.45 -10.33 1.33
C ALA A 169 6.36 -11.81 0.94
N LYS A 170 5.12 -12.31 0.76
CA LYS A 170 4.86 -13.74 0.55
C LYS A 170 3.90 -14.00 -0.61
N HIS A 171 2.75 -13.34 -0.64
CA HIS A 171 1.66 -13.63 -1.57
C HIS A 171 1.69 -12.68 -2.76
N ASP A 172 2.03 -13.20 -3.94
CA ASP A 172 2.05 -12.44 -5.20
C ASP A 172 0.66 -11.89 -5.56
N GLY A 173 0.61 -10.70 -6.16
CA GLY A 173 -0.65 -10.14 -6.67
C GLY A 173 -0.81 -8.63 -6.50
N SER A 174 0.14 -7.95 -5.85
CA SER A 174 0.05 -6.51 -5.60
C SER A 174 0.70 -5.71 -6.73
N ALA A 175 0.05 -4.60 -7.10
CA ALA A 175 0.63 -3.59 -7.99
C ALA A 175 1.47 -2.54 -7.24
N ALA A 176 1.40 -2.50 -5.91
CA ALA A 176 2.18 -1.59 -5.08
C ALA A 176 2.59 -2.23 -3.76
N ALA A 177 3.72 -1.83 -3.21
CA ALA A 177 4.19 -2.31 -1.92
C ALA A 177 3.41 -1.64 -0.77
N PRO A 178 3.17 -2.36 0.35
CA PRO A 178 2.72 -1.75 1.61
C PRO A 178 3.88 -1.01 2.27
N THR A 179 4.10 0.24 1.85
CA THR A 179 5.37 0.95 2.02
C THR A 179 5.76 1.25 3.47
N ALA A 180 4.81 1.32 4.40
CA ALA A 180 5.14 1.40 5.82
C ALA A 180 5.93 0.17 6.33
N GLY A 181 5.74 -0.97 5.71
CA GLY A 181 6.49 -2.18 6.00
C GLY A 181 7.93 -2.17 5.52
N LEU A 182 8.28 -1.27 4.61
CA LEU A 182 9.65 -1.16 4.07
C LEU A 182 10.69 -0.73 5.12
N HIS A 183 10.26 -0.14 6.23
CA HIS A 183 11.13 0.27 7.33
C HIS A 183 11.65 -0.89 8.17
N PHE A 184 10.98 -2.03 8.15
CA PHE A 184 11.36 -3.19 8.96
C PHE A 184 12.50 -3.98 8.32
N THR A 185 13.41 -4.44 9.18
CA THR A 185 14.44 -5.42 8.85
C THR A 185 14.11 -6.75 9.53
N PRO A 186 14.64 -7.90 9.04
CA PRO A 186 14.48 -9.18 9.73
C PRO A 186 14.95 -9.14 11.19
N GLU A 187 16.06 -8.45 11.46
CA GLU A 187 16.66 -8.29 12.78
C GLU A 187 15.70 -7.56 13.74
N LEU A 188 15.15 -6.42 13.30
CA LEU A 188 14.19 -5.65 14.11
C LEU A 188 12.92 -6.46 14.41
N LEU A 189 12.42 -7.23 13.45
CA LEU A 189 11.25 -8.09 13.67
C LEU A 189 11.54 -9.19 14.70
N GLU A 190 12.75 -9.78 14.67
CA GLU A 190 13.15 -10.77 15.66
C GLU A 190 13.32 -10.16 17.06
N GLU A 191 13.85 -8.96 17.17
CA GLU A 191 13.93 -8.23 18.46
C GLU A 191 12.52 -7.92 19.00
N ILE A 192 11.60 -7.51 18.15
CA ILE A 192 10.19 -7.28 18.52
C ILE A 192 9.55 -8.56 19.05
N LYS A 193 9.75 -9.70 18.39
CA LYS A 193 9.26 -11.02 18.86
C LYS A 193 9.88 -11.39 20.20
N LYS A 194 11.20 -11.22 20.36
CA LYS A 194 11.91 -11.50 21.61
C LYS A 194 11.41 -10.67 22.79
N LYS A 195 10.93 -9.46 22.51
CA LYS A 195 10.27 -8.60 23.51
C LYS A 195 8.92 -9.14 23.99
N GLY A 196 8.36 -10.13 23.29
CA GLY A 196 7.04 -10.72 23.60
C GLY A 196 5.89 -10.06 22.84
N VAL A 197 6.19 -9.36 21.77
CA VAL A 197 5.19 -8.80 20.84
C VAL A 197 4.87 -9.83 19.78
N HIS A 198 3.58 -10.08 19.57
CA HIS A 198 3.11 -10.98 18.51
C HIS A 198 3.22 -10.27 17.15
N ILE A 199 3.53 -11.04 16.09
CA ILE A 199 3.50 -10.55 14.71
C ILE A 199 2.46 -11.37 13.96
N ALA A 200 1.39 -10.71 13.51
CA ALA A 200 0.34 -11.30 12.69
C ALA A 200 0.43 -10.77 11.25
N HIS A 201 -0.04 -11.59 10.32
CA HIS A 201 -0.02 -11.28 8.90
C HIS A 201 -1.43 -11.22 8.35
N VAL A 202 -1.69 -10.19 7.56
CA VAL A 202 -2.86 -10.11 6.69
C VAL A 202 -2.36 -9.94 5.25
N THR A 203 -3.21 -10.19 4.27
CA THR A 203 -2.90 -9.95 2.86
C THR A 203 -3.91 -8.96 2.31
N LEU A 204 -3.44 -7.88 1.70
CA LEU A 204 -4.26 -7.01 0.86
C LEU A 204 -3.44 -6.68 -0.39
N HIS A 205 -3.97 -7.06 -1.55
CA HIS A 205 -3.34 -6.74 -2.82
C HIS A 205 -3.67 -5.31 -3.21
N VAL A 206 -2.65 -4.45 -3.10
CA VAL A 206 -2.78 -3.00 -3.36
C VAL A 206 -2.93 -2.75 -4.85
N GLY A 207 -4.01 -2.09 -5.23
CA GLY A 207 -4.22 -1.60 -6.58
C GLY A 207 -3.61 -0.23 -6.82
N LEU A 208 -3.42 0.14 -8.08
CA LEU A 208 -2.88 1.46 -8.44
C LEU A 208 -3.85 2.62 -8.15
N GLY A 209 -5.10 2.32 -7.87
CA GLY A 209 -6.09 3.32 -7.46
C GLY A 209 -5.66 4.12 -6.24
N THR A 210 -4.85 3.51 -5.35
CA THR A 210 -4.31 4.16 -4.15
C THR A 210 -3.45 5.41 -4.46
N PHE A 211 -2.87 5.50 -5.66
CA PHE A 211 -2.06 6.66 -6.09
C PHE A 211 -2.85 7.69 -6.89
N ARG A 212 -4.14 7.48 -7.12
CA ARG A 212 -4.97 8.46 -7.83
C ARG A 212 -5.38 9.57 -6.88
N PRO A 213 -5.27 10.85 -7.31
CA PRO A 213 -5.74 11.96 -6.50
C PRO A 213 -7.26 11.92 -6.35
N VAL A 214 -7.76 12.34 -5.21
CA VAL A 214 -9.19 12.58 -4.99
C VAL A 214 -9.61 13.74 -5.88
N LYS A 215 -10.69 13.55 -6.66
CA LYS A 215 -11.16 14.53 -7.65
C LYS A 215 -12.46 15.22 -7.25
N VAL A 216 -13.04 14.81 -6.13
CA VAL A 216 -14.32 15.34 -5.64
C VAL A 216 -14.08 16.47 -4.62
N GLU A 217 -14.99 17.42 -4.55
CA GLU A 217 -14.92 18.51 -3.57
C GLU A 217 -15.37 18.06 -2.19
N ASP A 218 -16.47 17.33 -2.10
CA ASP A 218 -16.94 16.75 -0.83
C ASP A 218 -16.40 15.34 -0.65
N VAL A 219 -15.84 15.08 0.52
CA VAL A 219 -15.24 13.79 0.86
C VAL A 219 -16.24 12.63 0.71
N THR A 220 -17.51 12.87 1.03
CA THR A 220 -18.57 11.84 0.97
C THR A 220 -18.91 11.38 -0.45
N ASP A 221 -18.53 12.15 -1.48
CA ASP A 221 -18.76 11.80 -2.88
C ASP A 221 -17.65 10.92 -3.46
N HIS A 222 -16.59 10.67 -2.68
CA HIS A 222 -15.48 9.83 -3.13
C HIS A 222 -15.82 8.35 -3.02
N HIS A 223 -15.55 7.61 -4.10
CA HIS A 223 -15.65 6.15 -4.15
C HIS A 223 -14.26 5.52 -4.19
N MET A 224 -13.98 4.66 -3.21
CA MET A 224 -12.72 3.91 -3.16
C MET A 224 -12.70 2.78 -4.19
N HIS A 225 -11.52 2.51 -4.73
CA HIS A 225 -11.30 1.31 -5.54
C HIS A 225 -11.34 0.07 -4.65
N SER A 226 -11.95 -0.98 -5.18
CA SER A 226 -12.05 -2.27 -4.50
C SER A 226 -10.71 -3.02 -4.57
N GLU A 227 -10.24 -3.52 -3.42
CA GLU A 227 -9.01 -4.29 -3.27
C GLU A 227 -9.30 -5.62 -2.58
N PHE A 228 -8.59 -6.67 -3.00
CA PHE A 228 -8.79 -8.01 -2.47
C PHE A 228 -7.95 -8.26 -1.22
N TYR A 229 -8.58 -8.76 -0.16
CA TYR A 229 -7.89 -9.10 1.08
C TYR A 229 -8.12 -10.56 1.50
N ILE A 230 -7.21 -11.05 2.33
CA ILE A 230 -7.26 -12.35 2.97
C ILE A 230 -6.84 -12.19 4.43
N VAL A 231 -7.60 -12.81 5.33
CA VAL A 231 -7.26 -13.01 6.74
C VAL A 231 -7.33 -14.51 7.01
N GLU A 232 -6.18 -15.13 7.23
CA GLU A 232 -6.10 -16.55 7.52
C GLU A 232 -6.67 -16.86 8.93
N PRO A 233 -7.27 -18.05 9.15
CA PRO A 233 -7.92 -18.39 10.42
C PRO A 233 -7.00 -18.24 11.65
N GLU A 234 -5.76 -18.70 11.55
CA GLU A 234 -4.78 -18.63 12.66
C GLU A 234 -4.42 -17.18 13.00
N GLN A 235 -4.39 -16.31 11.98
CA GLN A 235 -4.10 -14.88 12.18
C GLN A 235 -5.28 -14.17 12.85
N ALA A 236 -6.51 -14.47 12.43
CA ALA A 236 -7.71 -13.94 13.06
C ALA A 236 -7.81 -14.37 14.53
N GLU A 237 -7.54 -15.64 14.81
CA GLU A 237 -7.54 -16.18 16.18
C GLU A 237 -6.49 -15.48 17.05
N LEU A 238 -5.26 -15.30 16.55
CA LEU A 238 -4.18 -14.62 17.27
C LEU A 238 -4.58 -13.16 17.60
N ILE A 239 -5.05 -12.42 16.62
CA ILE A 239 -5.41 -11.01 16.80
C ILE A 239 -6.57 -10.85 17.78
N ASN A 240 -7.62 -11.68 17.65
CA ASN A 240 -8.76 -11.66 18.56
C ASN A 240 -8.35 -12.02 19.99
N ARG A 241 -7.46 -13.00 20.17
CA ARG A 241 -6.94 -13.38 21.49
C ARG A 241 -6.17 -12.23 22.12
N VAL A 242 -5.23 -11.62 21.39
CA VAL A 242 -4.47 -10.46 21.89
C VAL A 242 -5.42 -9.32 22.31
N LYS A 243 -6.42 -9.00 21.50
CA LYS A 243 -7.40 -7.96 21.80
C LYS A 243 -8.17 -8.29 23.09
N LYS A 244 -8.61 -9.54 23.24
CA LYS A 244 -9.33 -10.05 24.43
C LYS A 244 -8.47 -9.99 25.70
N GLU A 245 -7.18 -10.24 25.58
CA GLU A 245 -6.20 -10.21 26.68
C GLU A 245 -5.74 -8.78 27.03
N GLY A 246 -6.25 -7.76 26.33
CA GLY A 246 -5.96 -6.34 26.58
C GLY A 246 -4.70 -5.82 25.89
N GLY A 247 -4.04 -6.63 25.05
CA GLY A 247 -2.95 -6.20 24.21
C GLY A 247 -3.42 -5.24 23.11
N LYS A 248 -2.52 -4.39 22.63
CA LYS A 248 -2.82 -3.42 21.58
C LYS A 248 -2.62 -4.01 20.20
N ILE A 249 -3.53 -3.71 19.30
CA ILE A 249 -3.41 -4.07 17.88
C ILE A 249 -2.79 -2.89 17.14
N VAL A 250 -1.56 -3.09 16.67
CA VAL A 250 -0.74 -2.09 15.99
C VAL A 250 -0.68 -2.43 14.50
N ALA A 251 -1.40 -1.69 13.67
CA ALA A 251 -1.39 -1.90 12.24
C ALA A 251 -0.13 -1.26 11.61
N VAL A 252 0.55 -2.01 10.76
CA VAL A 252 1.64 -1.51 9.91
C VAL A 252 1.10 -1.20 8.53
N GLY A 253 0.97 0.09 8.23
CA GLY A 253 0.44 0.62 6.99
C GLY A 253 -1.09 0.74 6.98
N THR A 254 -1.54 1.64 6.15
CA THR A 254 -2.97 1.88 5.90
C THR A 254 -3.65 0.67 5.28
N THR A 255 -2.91 -0.18 4.58
CA THR A 255 -3.41 -1.43 4.00
C THR A 255 -3.76 -2.47 5.07
N SER A 256 -2.92 -2.67 6.08
CA SER A 256 -3.23 -3.53 7.23
C SER A 256 -4.42 -2.96 8.03
N CYS A 257 -4.44 -1.64 8.25
CA CYS A 257 -5.56 -0.96 8.89
C CYS A 257 -6.88 -1.22 8.15
N ARG A 258 -6.92 -0.99 6.85
CA ARG A 258 -8.14 -1.18 6.04
C ARG A 258 -8.58 -2.64 6.01
N THR A 259 -7.65 -3.60 5.94
CA THR A 259 -7.97 -5.01 6.02
C THR A 259 -8.63 -5.37 7.35
N LEU A 260 -8.01 -4.96 8.45
CA LEU A 260 -8.51 -5.25 9.80
C LEU A 260 -9.90 -4.63 10.03
N GLU A 261 -10.07 -3.37 9.66
CA GLU A 261 -11.36 -2.69 9.83
C GLU A 261 -12.46 -3.27 8.94
N SER A 262 -12.12 -3.72 7.71
CA SER A 262 -13.07 -4.36 6.79
C SER A 262 -13.51 -5.75 7.26
N ALA A 263 -12.59 -6.54 7.81
CA ALA A 263 -12.86 -7.93 8.21
C ALA A 263 -13.39 -8.05 9.65
N THR A 264 -13.45 -6.95 10.41
CA THR A 264 -13.95 -6.93 11.80
C THR A 264 -15.43 -6.63 11.81
N ASP A 265 -16.20 -7.48 12.48
CA ASP A 265 -17.64 -7.29 12.64
C ASP A 265 -18.01 -6.19 13.66
N GLU A 266 -19.31 -5.95 13.83
CA GLU A 266 -19.82 -4.91 14.73
C GLU A 266 -19.54 -5.20 16.22
N ASN A 267 -19.25 -6.45 16.56
CA ASN A 267 -18.88 -6.86 17.93
C ASN A 267 -17.36 -6.75 18.19
N GLY A 268 -16.59 -6.24 17.23
CA GLY A 268 -15.14 -6.11 17.34
C GLY A 268 -14.37 -7.43 17.14
N ILE A 269 -14.98 -8.41 16.49
CA ILE A 269 -14.37 -9.73 16.20
C ILE A 269 -13.87 -9.76 14.76
N LEU A 270 -12.57 -9.98 14.59
CA LEU A 270 -11.96 -10.17 13.29
C LEU A 270 -12.38 -11.53 12.71
N LYS A 271 -12.94 -11.51 11.51
CA LYS A 271 -13.36 -12.71 10.78
C LYS A 271 -12.27 -13.21 9.85
N ALA A 272 -11.99 -14.49 9.90
CA ALA A 272 -11.16 -15.15 8.89
C ALA A 272 -11.92 -15.27 7.57
N GLY A 273 -11.18 -15.25 6.46
CA GLY A 273 -11.72 -15.38 5.13
C GLY A 273 -11.08 -14.43 4.14
N SER A 274 -11.67 -14.33 2.98
CA SER A 274 -11.25 -13.43 1.92
C SER A 274 -12.41 -12.62 1.39
N GLY A 275 -12.14 -11.45 0.87
CA GLY A 275 -13.17 -10.58 0.32
C GLY A 275 -12.59 -9.38 -0.42
N TRP A 276 -13.50 -8.57 -0.90
CA TRP A 276 -13.18 -7.29 -1.52
C TRP A 276 -13.54 -6.16 -0.59
N THR A 277 -12.67 -5.17 -0.46
CA THR A 277 -12.91 -3.97 0.35
C THR A 277 -12.75 -2.71 -0.49
N ASP A 278 -13.73 -1.84 -0.38
CA ASP A 278 -13.72 -0.46 -0.84
C ASP A 278 -13.87 0.50 0.34
N ILE A 279 -13.48 0.05 1.53
CA ILE A 279 -13.61 0.82 2.76
C ILE A 279 -12.93 2.18 2.63
N PHE A 280 -13.68 3.23 2.89
CA PHE A 280 -13.21 4.59 2.93
C PHE A 280 -13.25 5.11 4.37
N ILE A 281 -12.07 5.28 4.95
CA ILE A 281 -11.92 5.76 6.34
C ILE A 281 -11.58 7.24 6.32
N TYR A 282 -12.45 8.06 6.92
CA TYR A 282 -12.29 9.50 7.08
C TYR A 282 -12.82 9.95 8.44
N PRO A 283 -12.58 11.18 8.91
CA PRO A 283 -12.99 11.63 10.23
C PRO A 283 -14.47 11.35 10.54
N GLY A 284 -14.71 10.74 11.71
CA GLY A 284 -16.01 10.21 12.12
C GLY A 284 -16.13 8.70 12.01
N TYR A 285 -15.16 8.02 11.38
CA TYR A 285 -15.14 6.55 11.31
C TYR A 285 -14.89 5.94 12.70
N PRO A 286 -15.75 4.99 13.15
CA PRO A 286 -15.55 4.29 14.42
C PRO A 286 -14.61 3.10 14.24
N PHE A 287 -13.36 3.24 14.64
CA PHE A 287 -12.40 2.12 14.59
C PHE A 287 -12.83 0.98 15.50
N LYS A 288 -12.83 -0.23 14.97
CA LYS A 288 -13.29 -1.45 15.66
C LYS A 288 -12.13 -2.32 16.15
N MET A 289 -11.03 -2.36 15.40
CA MET A 289 -9.95 -3.30 15.65
C MET A 289 -8.65 -2.63 16.05
N ILE A 290 -8.16 -1.66 15.27
CA ILE A 290 -6.83 -1.10 15.50
C ILE A 290 -6.81 -0.14 16.69
N ASP A 291 -5.72 -0.19 17.44
CA ASP A 291 -5.42 0.74 18.54
C ASP A 291 -4.38 1.78 18.13
N ARG A 292 -3.40 1.38 17.29
CA ARG A 292 -2.26 2.20 16.87
C ARG A 292 -1.94 1.94 15.40
N LEU A 293 -1.31 2.92 14.77
CA LEU A 293 -0.94 2.85 13.35
C LEU A 293 0.49 3.32 13.13
N ILE A 294 1.28 2.47 12.45
CA ILE A 294 2.58 2.84 11.89
C ILE A 294 2.37 3.07 10.40
N THR A 295 2.74 4.24 9.90
CA THR A 295 2.49 4.60 8.50
C THR A 295 3.58 5.54 7.97
N ASN A 296 3.63 5.74 6.66
CA ASN A 296 4.44 6.80 6.04
C ASN A 296 3.68 8.13 6.07
N PHE A 297 4.36 9.22 5.75
CA PHE A 297 3.70 10.50 5.50
C PHE A 297 3.00 10.48 4.14
N HIS A 298 1.80 11.02 4.09
CA HIS A 298 0.89 10.95 2.94
C HIS A 298 0.78 12.29 2.19
N LEU A 299 0.26 12.22 0.97
CA LEU A 299 -0.03 13.38 0.12
C LEU A 299 -1.10 14.28 0.73
N PRO A 300 -1.00 15.61 0.53
CA PRO A 300 -2.11 16.51 0.75
C PRO A 300 -3.38 16.03 0.02
N GLU A 301 -4.53 16.24 0.63
CA GLU A 301 -5.85 15.95 0.06
C GLU A 301 -6.08 14.48 -0.35
N SER A 302 -5.22 13.55 0.12
CA SER A 302 -5.35 12.13 -0.20
C SER A 302 -6.29 11.41 0.76
N THR A 303 -6.86 10.28 0.31
CA THR A 303 -7.67 9.38 1.15
C THR A 303 -6.90 8.86 2.37
N LEU A 304 -5.58 8.72 2.25
CA LEU A 304 -4.72 8.27 3.33
C LEU A 304 -4.51 9.36 4.39
N MET A 305 -4.46 10.63 3.97
CA MET A 305 -4.46 11.76 4.90
C MET A 305 -5.76 11.83 5.69
N MET A 306 -6.88 11.48 5.06
CA MET A 306 -8.19 11.39 5.70
C MET A 306 -8.24 10.25 6.72
N LEU A 307 -7.63 9.08 6.41
CA LEU A 307 -7.57 7.93 7.30
C LEU A 307 -6.79 8.24 8.59
N VAL A 308 -5.59 8.81 8.48
CA VAL A 308 -4.80 9.16 9.66
C VAL A 308 -5.48 10.26 10.48
N SER A 309 -6.18 11.18 9.83
CA SER A 309 -7.00 12.21 10.47
C SER A 309 -8.22 11.63 11.21
N ALA A 310 -8.79 10.54 10.70
CA ALA A 310 -9.85 9.80 11.39
C ALA A 310 -9.35 9.18 12.70
N LEU A 311 -8.11 8.66 12.71
CA LEU A 311 -7.55 7.97 13.87
C LEU A 311 -7.13 8.92 14.99
N ALA A 312 -6.46 10.04 14.65
CA ALA A 312 -5.84 10.92 15.64
C ALA A 312 -6.57 12.27 15.82
N GLY A 313 -7.50 12.60 14.93
CA GLY A 313 -8.11 13.90 14.82
C GLY A 313 -7.40 14.80 13.80
N LYS A 314 -8.19 15.47 12.96
CA LYS A 314 -7.69 16.27 11.84
C LYS A 314 -6.67 17.33 12.30
N ASP A 315 -7.00 18.12 13.32
CA ASP A 315 -6.15 19.24 13.74
C ASP A 315 -4.79 18.77 14.26
N LYS A 316 -4.76 17.65 14.98
CA LYS A 316 -3.51 17.05 15.48
C LYS A 316 -2.64 16.49 14.35
N ILE A 317 -3.26 15.86 13.36
CA ILE A 317 -2.56 15.37 12.17
C ILE A 317 -2.01 16.53 11.35
N MET A 318 -2.80 17.58 11.11
CA MET A 318 -2.35 18.76 10.36
C MET A 318 -1.15 19.42 11.06
N ALA A 319 -1.21 19.62 12.38
CA ALA A 319 -0.10 20.17 13.15
C ALA A 319 1.16 19.28 13.08
N ALA A 320 1.01 17.96 13.19
CA ALA A 320 2.13 17.02 13.08
C ALA A 320 2.75 17.01 11.67
N TYR A 321 1.95 17.18 10.63
CA TYR A 321 2.45 17.26 9.25
C TYR A 321 3.15 18.59 8.96
N GLU A 322 2.65 19.72 9.46
CA GLU A 322 3.34 21.01 9.39
C GLU A 322 4.69 20.96 10.11
N GLU A 323 4.74 20.34 11.29
CA GLU A 323 5.99 20.08 12.01
C GLU A 323 6.93 19.18 11.21
N ALA A 324 6.45 18.10 10.61
CA ALA A 324 7.25 17.20 9.78
C ALA A 324 7.85 17.93 8.56
N VAL A 325 7.08 18.81 7.90
CA VAL A 325 7.60 19.65 6.80
C VAL A 325 8.68 20.61 7.30
N LYS A 326 8.44 21.30 8.40
CA LYS A 326 9.40 22.22 9.03
C LYS A 326 10.70 21.51 9.42
N GLU A 327 10.59 20.32 9.99
CA GLU A 327 11.72 19.48 10.41
C GLU A 327 12.33 18.66 9.26
N ARG A 328 11.84 18.92 8.01
CA ARG A 328 12.33 18.29 6.77
C ARG A 328 12.31 16.76 6.80
N TYR A 329 11.21 16.18 7.27
CA TYR A 329 10.94 14.77 7.08
C TYR A 329 10.79 14.44 5.60
N ARG A 330 11.09 13.20 5.24
CA ARG A 330 10.92 12.68 3.89
C ARG A 330 9.51 12.08 3.76
N PHE A 331 8.87 12.37 2.64
CA PHE A 331 7.47 11.98 2.40
C PHE A 331 7.35 10.83 1.41
N PHE A 332 6.24 10.11 1.48
CA PHE A 332 5.77 9.00 0.63
C PHE A 332 6.51 7.70 0.80
N SER A 333 6.50 6.86 -0.28
CA SER A 333 6.86 5.44 -0.26
C SER A 333 8.24 5.13 0.32
N PHE A 334 9.24 5.96 0.01
CA PHE A 334 10.61 5.83 0.51
C PHE A 334 10.95 6.87 1.58
N GLY A 335 9.93 7.55 2.07
CA GLY A 335 10.08 8.57 3.10
C GLY A 335 10.26 8.01 4.51
N ASP A 336 10.05 8.89 5.46
CA ASP A 336 10.10 8.59 6.88
C ASP A 336 8.75 8.07 7.38
N ALA A 337 8.71 7.65 8.64
CA ALA A 337 7.55 7.04 9.25
C ALA A 337 6.90 7.93 10.31
N MET A 338 5.61 7.69 10.54
CA MET A 338 4.83 8.19 11.65
C MET A 338 4.27 7.01 12.45
N CYS A 339 4.29 7.10 13.77
CA CYS A 339 3.57 6.20 14.68
C CYS A 339 2.49 6.98 15.41
N ILE A 340 1.24 6.62 15.21
CA ILE A 340 0.07 7.19 15.89
C ILE A 340 -0.30 6.26 17.05
N MET A 341 -0.21 6.77 18.29
CA MET A 341 -0.36 6.01 19.54
C MET A 341 -1.70 6.27 20.21
#